data_8cfd9922e906e322c0b87161ec35ab59
#
_entry.id   8cfd9922e906e322c0b87161ec35ab59
#
_cell.length_a   1.000
_cell.length_b   1.000
_cell.length_c   1.000
_cell.angle_alpha   90.00
_cell.angle_beta   90.00
_cell.angle_gamma   90.00
#
_symmetry.space_group_name_H-M   'P 1'
#
loop_
_entity.id
_entity.type
_entity.pdbx_description
1 polymer ?
#
loop_
_entity_poly.entity_id
_entity_poly.type
_entity_poly.pdbx_seq_one_letter_code
_entity_poly.pdbx_strand_id
1 'polypeptide(L)'
;SGNLSSEIIEIECEVTATPDTVNEKILTNVAWISEEFDSESNITITNQNGADRDSEPSTKPSVNKDNMENYSGNNNKEDLSDSTYYYKGQQDDDDFEKLVLMPESFDLKLIKRIVAVNNQNVPERIKKVDVSKLNTLDENGKLVTTGDYTLNKVPVAVKKGDIVTYTFRIYNEGTIDGYASEITEDIPSGLQFLW
;
A
#
# COMPACT_ATOMS: atom_id res chain seq x y z
N SER A 1 21.31 -24.33 -31.82
CA SER A 1 20.73 -24.21 -30.46
C SER A 1 21.38 -22.96 -29.84
N GLY A 2 20.61 -21.86 -29.84
CA GLY A 2 21.06 -20.63 -29.23
C GLY A 2 21.15 -20.84 -27.70
N ASN A 3 22.28 -20.50 -27.12
CA ASN A 3 22.39 -20.40 -25.68
C ASN A 3 21.68 -19.12 -25.28
N LEU A 4 20.74 -19.20 -24.32
CA LEU A 4 20.18 -18.04 -23.70
C LEU A 4 21.30 -17.27 -22.99
N SER A 5 21.49 -16.01 -23.35
CA SER A 5 22.39 -15.08 -22.67
C SER A 5 21.58 -13.95 -22.07
N SER A 6 22.00 -13.38 -20.98
CA SER A 6 21.40 -12.25 -20.34
C SER A 6 22.43 -11.25 -19.85
N GLU A 7 22.09 -9.99 -19.86
CA GLU A 7 22.88 -8.92 -19.29
C GLU A 7 21.99 -8.13 -18.31
N ILE A 8 22.57 -7.65 -17.22
CA ILE A 8 21.85 -6.92 -16.18
C ILE A 8 22.28 -5.45 -16.24
N ILE A 9 21.29 -4.57 -16.30
CA ILE A 9 21.47 -3.12 -16.17
C ILE A 9 20.70 -2.68 -14.93
N GLU A 10 21.39 -2.05 -13.99
CA GLU A 10 20.78 -1.50 -12.77
C GLU A 10 20.61 0.01 -12.90
N ILE A 11 19.41 0.52 -12.54
CA ILE A 11 19.09 1.95 -12.55
C ILE A 11 18.52 2.32 -11.18
N GLU A 12 19.11 3.32 -10.54
CA GLU A 12 18.63 3.88 -9.28
C GLU A 12 17.79 5.14 -9.55
N CYS A 13 16.61 5.22 -8.95
CA CYS A 13 15.70 6.36 -9.07
C CYS A 13 15.27 6.86 -7.71
N GLU A 14 15.20 8.19 -7.53
CA GLU A 14 14.64 8.83 -6.35
C GLU A 14 13.17 9.17 -6.60
N VAL A 15 12.30 8.86 -5.63
CA VAL A 15 10.90 9.25 -5.68
C VAL A 15 10.78 10.73 -5.30
N THR A 16 10.44 11.58 -6.27
CA THR A 16 10.28 13.03 -6.08
C THR A 16 8.81 13.50 -6.10
N ALA A 17 7.89 12.57 -6.34
CA ALA A 17 6.45 12.87 -6.35
C ALA A 17 5.97 13.23 -4.94
N THR A 18 5.08 14.21 -4.84
CA THR A 18 4.44 14.57 -3.59
C THR A 18 3.33 13.57 -3.27
N PRO A 19 3.28 12.99 -2.06
CA PRO A 19 2.18 12.15 -1.63
C PRO A 19 0.85 12.90 -1.59
N ASP A 20 -0.24 12.19 -1.79
CA ASP A 20 -1.57 12.68 -1.46
C ASP A 20 -1.81 12.55 0.06
N THR A 21 -2.74 13.31 0.60
CA THR A 21 -3.10 13.24 2.03
C THR A 21 -4.16 12.19 2.33
N VAL A 22 -4.83 11.66 1.32
CA VAL A 22 -5.98 10.76 1.48
C VAL A 22 -5.83 9.49 0.64
N ASN A 23 -5.29 9.61 -0.58
CA ASN A 23 -5.26 8.51 -1.53
C ASN A 23 -3.83 8.04 -1.81
N GLU A 24 -3.69 6.75 -2.06
CA GLU A 24 -2.49 6.20 -2.67
C GLU A 24 -2.35 6.69 -4.12
N LYS A 25 -1.12 6.85 -4.57
CA LYS A 25 -0.80 7.19 -5.95
C LYS A 25 0.10 6.11 -6.55
N ILE A 26 -0.34 5.56 -7.67
CA ILE A 26 0.45 4.57 -8.41
C ILE A 26 1.41 5.30 -9.36
N LEU A 27 2.69 4.96 -9.28
CA LEU A 27 3.72 5.36 -10.21
C LEU A 27 4.13 4.15 -11.03
N THR A 28 3.96 4.22 -12.35
CA THR A 28 4.34 3.14 -13.26
C THR A 28 5.61 3.54 -14.01
N ASN A 29 6.65 2.74 -13.88
CA ASN A 29 7.90 2.88 -14.62
C ASN A 29 7.91 1.88 -15.76
N VAL A 30 8.17 2.34 -16.97
CA VAL A 30 8.15 1.53 -18.20
C VAL A 30 9.50 1.60 -18.87
N ALA A 31 10.02 0.46 -19.27
CA ALA A 31 11.21 0.33 -20.11
C ALA A 31 10.85 -0.35 -21.42
N TRP A 32 11.60 -0.07 -22.46
CA TRP A 32 11.44 -0.74 -23.77
C TRP A 32 12.76 -0.80 -24.51
N ILE A 33 12.91 -1.78 -25.41
CA ILE A 33 14.01 -1.87 -26.36
C ILE A 33 13.72 -0.89 -27.49
N SER A 34 14.52 0.16 -27.60
CA SER A 34 14.30 1.20 -28.61
C SER A 34 15.01 0.92 -29.93
N GLU A 35 16.04 0.12 -29.91
CA GLU A 35 16.85 -0.25 -31.08
C GLU A 35 17.56 -1.58 -30.84
N GLU A 36 17.54 -2.45 -31.84
CA GLU A 36 18.28 -3.70 -31.87
C GLU A 36 19.28 -3.73 -33.02
N PHE A 37 20.31 -4.53 -32.89
CA PHE A 37 21.29 -4.69 -33.93
C PHE A 37 21.64 -6.16 -34.20
N ASP A 38 21.39 -6.59 -35.41
CA ASP A 38 21.82 -7.91 -35.87
C ASP A 38 23.29 -7.86 -36.36
N SER A 39 24.14 -8.47 -35.57
CA SER A 39 25.60 -8.52 -35.87
C SER A 39 25.96 -9.41 -37.04
N GLU A 40 25.11 -10.36 -37.42
CA GLU A 40 25.39 -11.26 -38.55
C GLU A 40 25.07 -10.58 -39.89
N SER A 41 23.96 -9.90 -39.99
CA SER A 41 23.58 -9.11 -41.17
C SER A 41 24.16 -7.70 -41.17
N ASN A 42 24.68 -7.24 -40.05
CA ASN A 42 25.20 -5.88 -39.82
C ASN A 42 24.19 -4.78 -40.10
N ILE A 43 22.96 -5.00 -39.65
CA ILE A 43 21.84 -4.04 -39.79
C ILE A 43 21.19 -3.71 -38.45
N THR A 44 20.70 -2.49 -38.35
CA THR A 44 19.78 -2.09 -37.25
C THR A 44 18.39 -2.65 -37.57
N ILE A 45 17.85 -3.37 -36.62
CA ILE A 45 16.48 -3.89 -36.70
C ILE A 45 15.51 -2.83 -36.27
N THR A 46 14.48 -2.63 -37.08
CA THR A 46 13.38 -1.74 -36.78
C THR A 46 12.07 -2.46 -37.08
N ASN A 47 10.97 -1.99 -36.50
CA ASN A 47 9.64 -2.53 -36.71
C ASN A 47 9.19 -2.61 -38.19
N GLN A 48 9.91 -1.96 -39.10
CA GLN A 48 9.55 -1.91 -40.54
C GLN A 48 10.19 -3.00 -41.38
N ASN A 49 11.25 -3.65 -40.89
CA ASN A 49 11.96 -4.67 -41.68
C ASN A 49 11.56 -6.11 -41.30
N GLY A 50 10.70 -6.28 -40.30
CA GLY A 50 10.15 -7.58 -39.94
C GLY A 50 11.18 -8.61 -39.50
N ALA A 51 12.31 -8.18 -38.98
CA ALA A 51 13.40 -9.04 -38.58
C ALA A 51 13.25 -9.57 -37.16
N ASP A 52 12.50 -8.87 -36.33
CA ASP A 52 12.07 -9.42 -35.05
C ASP A 52 10.93 -10.41 -35.21
N ARG A 53 10.90 -11.44 -34.36
CA ARG A 53 10.02 -12.59 -34.56
C ARG A 53 8.59 -12.35 -34.10
N ASP A 54 8.38 -11.64 -32.99
CA ASP A 54 7.12 -11.62 -32.26
C ASP A 54 6.77 -10.25 -31.63
N SER A 55 7.61 -9.22 -31.80
CA SER A 55 7.38 -7.87 -31.30
C SER A 55 7.80 -6.79 -32.31
N GLU A 56 7.71 -5.55 -31.92
CA GLU A 56 8.06 -4.38 -32.74
C GLU A 56 9.03 -3.49 -31.96
N PRO A 57 10.35 -3.82 -31.97
CA PRO A 57 11.36 -2.97 -31.32
C PRO A 57 11.33 -1.56 -31.93
N SER A 58 11.81 -0.59 -31.21
CA SER A 58 11.83 0.81 -31.62
C SER A 58 10.48 1.55 -31.56
N THR A 59 9.37 0.86 -31.41
CA THR A 59 8.11 1.55 -31.22
C THR A 59 8.01 2.05 -29.79
N LYS A 60 8.23 3.34 -29.62
CA LYS A 60 8.06 3.96 -28.29
C LYS A 60 6.66 3.72 -27.79
N PRO A 61 6.49 3.08 -26.63
CA PRO A 61 5.18 2.92 -26.02
C PRO A 61 4.46 4.25 -25.92
N SER A 62 3.15 4.26 -26.19
CA SER A 62 2.33 5.46 -26.08
C SER A 62 2.10 5.81 -24.61
N VAL A 63 3.15 6.28 -23.96
CA VAL A 63 3.12 6.70 -22.56
C VAL A 63 2.90 8.20 -22.51
N ASN A 64 1.84 8.63 -21.87
CA ASN A 64 1.71 10.00 -21.43
C ASN A 64 2.57 10.19 -20.18
N LYS A 65 3.62 11.00 -20.27
CA LYS A 65 4.53 11.27 -19.13
C LYS A 65 3.82 11.82 -17.89
N ASP A 66 2.68 12.47 -18.10
CA ASP A 66 1.92 13.12 -17.03
C ASP A 66 0.85 12.20 -16.44
N ASN A 67 0.56 11.07 -17.12
CA ASN A 67 -0.41 10.10 -16.66
C ASN A 67 -0.03 8.69 -17.13
N MET A 68 0.84 8.05 -16.37
CA MET A 68 1.24 6.66 -16.62
C MET A 68 0.19 5.63 -16.18
N GLU A 69 -0.96 6.09 -15.68
CA GLU A 69 -2.04 5.18 -15.25
C GLU A 69 -2.70 4.47 -16.43
N ASN A 70 -2.63 5.06 -17.63
CA ASN A 70 -3.26 4.55 -18.84
C ASN A 70 -2.24 4.15 -19.92
N TYR A 71 -1.12 3.58 -19.50
CA TYR A 71 -0.16 3.03 -20.46
C TYR A 71 -0.81 1.93 -21.29
N SER A 72 -0.73 2.06 -22.59
CA SER A 72 -1.33 1.11 -23.52
C SER A 72 -0.32 0.52 -24.49
N GLY A 73 0.95 0.44 -24.18
CA GLY A 73 2.00 -0.18 -24.98
C GLY A 73 1.61 -0.69 -26.37
N ASN A 74 2.49 -1.12 -27.19
CA ASN A 74 2.14 -1.73 -28.46
C ASN A 74 1.31 -3.00 -28.25
N ASN A 75 0.07 -3.00 -28.68
CA ASN A 75 -0.88 -4.10 -28.49
C ASN A 75 -1.18 -4.47 -27.04
N ASN A 76 -0.56 -3.84 -26.09
CA ASN A 76 -0.88 -4.05 -24.68
C ASN A 76 -2.10 -3.21 -24.30
N LYS A 77 -3.23 -3.86 -24.15
CA LYS A 77 -4.52 -3.23 -23.76
C LYS A 77 -4.79 -3.36 -22.27
N GLU A 78 -3.77 -3.75 -21.51
CA GLU A 78 -3.91 -4.00 -20.10
C GLU A 78 -3.99 -2.70 -19.31
N ASP A 79 -4.79 -2.69 -18.27
CA ASP A 79 -4.94 -1.53 -17.40
C ASP A 79 -3.79 -1.46 -16.41
N LEU A 80 -2.85 -0.58 -16.64
CA LEU A 80 -1.72 -0.36 -15.74
C LEU A 80 -2.08 0.42 -14.48
N SER A 81 -3.30 0.93 -14.36
CA SER A 81 -3.82 1.46 -13.10
C SER A 81 -4.26 0.36 -12.14
N ASP A 82 -4.46 -0.87 -12.63
CA ASP A 82 -4.75 -2.02 -11.80
C ASP A 82 -3.50 -2.48 -11.04
N SER A 83 -3.50 -2.30 -9.73
CA SER A 83 -2.39 -2.72 -8.86
C SER A 83 -2.17 -4.23 -8.81
N THR A 84 -3.15 -5.02 -9.24
CA THR A 84 -3.08 -6.49 -9.25
C THR A 84 -2.61 -7.06 -10.59
N TYR A 85 -2.53 -6.22 -11.63
CA TYR A 85 -2.06 -6.67 -12.92
C TYR A 85 -0.59 -7.10 -12.86
N TYR A 86 -0.27 -8.18 -13.51
CA TYR A 86 1.10 -8.61 -13.75
C TYR A 86 1.30 -8.90 -15.24
N TYR A 87 2.51 -8.67 -15.69
CA TYR A 87 2.91 -8.88 -17.08
C TYR A 87 2.83 -10.36 -17.47
N LYS A 88 2.24 -10.66 -18.61
CA LYS A 88 2.00 -12.03 -19.11
C LYS A 88 2.79 -12.36 -20.37
N GLY A 89 3.75 -11.53 -20.77
CA GLY A 89 4.53 -11.72 -21.98
C GLY A 89 3.76 -11.45 -23.28
N GLN A 90 2.85 -10.48 -23.27
CA GLN A 90 2.12 -10.09 -24.46
C GLN A 90 2.99 -9.36 -25.47
N GLN A 91 4.02 -8.71 -24.99
CA GLN A 91 5.04 -8.01 -25.76
C GLN A 91 6.37 -8.22 -25.06
N ASP A 92 7.43 -8.57 -25.75
CA ASP A 92 8.69 -8.87 -25.12
C ASP A 92 9.75 -7.76 -25.24
N ASP A 93 9.46 -6.72 -26.02
CA ASP A 93 10.28 -5.52 -26.14
C ASP A 93 10.03 -4.46 -25.08
N ASP A 94 8.97 -4.56 -24.33
CA ASP A 94 8.65 -3.62 -23.24
C ASP A 94 8.20 -4.32 -21.95
N ASP A 95 8.48 -3.68 -20.84
CA ASP A 95 8.04 -4.15 -19.53
C ASP A 95 7.91 -2.98 -18.57
N PHE A 96 7.21 -3.20 -17.45
CA PHE A 96 6.94 -2.16 -16.48
C PHE A 96 6.95 -2.67 -15.05
N GLU A 97 7.22 -1.75 -14.13
CA GLU A 97 7.05 -1.96 -12.69
C GLU A 97 6.23 -0.84 -12.06
N LYS A 98 5.49 -1.18 -11.02
CA LYS A 98 4.62 -0.26 -10.31
C LYS A 98 5.12 0.01 -8.90
N LEU A 99 5.05 1.27 -8.50
CA LEU A 99 5.27 1.72 -7.13
C LEU A 99 3.98 2.34 -6.60
N VAL A 100 3.67 2.08 -5.35
CA VAL A 100 2.61 2.80 -4.64
C VAL A 100 3.24 3.87 -3.76
N LEU A 101 2.95 5.14 -4.08
CA LEU A 101 3.31 6.25 -3.23
C LEU A 101 2.29 6.35 -2.09
N MET A 102 2.79 6.12 -0.88
CA MET A 102 1.96 6.10 0.34
C MET A 102 1.45 7.50 0.68
N PRO A 103 0.17 7.66 1.04
CA PRO A 103 -0.34 8.95 1.49
C PRO A 103 0.30 9.37 2.82
N GLU A 104 0.50 10.67 2.99
CA GLU A 104 0.84 11.25 4.29
C GLU A 104 -0.44 11.56 5.05
N SER A 105 -0.76 10.74 6.03
CA SER A 105 -1.99 10.86 6.80
C SER A 105 -1.71 10.95 8.31
N PHE A 106 -2.52 11.75 9.00
CA PHE A 106 -2.59 11.75 10.45
C PHE A 106 -3.90 11.07 10.86
N ASP A 107 -3.82 9.99 11.61
CA ASP A 107 -4.98 9.24 12.06
C ASP A 107 -4.77 8.67 13.46
N LEU A 108 -5.64 9.07 14.40
CA LEU A 108 -5.60 8.57 15.77
C LEU A 108 -6.82 7.71 16.07
N LYS A 109 -6.56 6.54 16.63
CA LYS A 109 -7.59 5.62 17.10
C LYS A 109 -7.61 5.53 18.62
N LEU A 110 -8.78 5.83 19.22
CA LEU A 110 -9.01 5.71 20.64
C LEU A 110 -9.65 4.36 20.99
N ILE A 111 -9.07 3.66 21.95
CA ILE A 111 -9.66 2.45 22.54
C ILE A 111 -9.86 2.67 24.03
N LYS A 112 -11.14 2.63 24.45
CA LYS A 112 -11.55 2.65 25.86
C LYS A 112 -11.92 1.24 26.32
N ARG A 113 -11.49 0.85 27.50
CA ARG A 113 -11.78 -0.46 28.07
C ARG A 113 -11.87 -0.43 29.59
N ILE A 114 -12.62 -1.37 30.17
CA ILE A 114 -12.57 -1.67 31.60
C ILE A 114 -11.36 -2.56 31.83
N VAL A 115 -10.54 -2.25 32.83
CA VAL A 115 -9.36 -3.05 33.20
C VAL A 115 -9.50 -3.72 34.55
N ALA A 116 -10.30 -3.11 35.46
CA ALA A 116 -10.54 -3.69 36.78
C ALA A 116 -11.90 -3.31 37.35
N VAL A 117 -12.40 -4.14 38.27
CA VAL A 117 -13.51 -3.86 39.18
C VAL A 117 -13.01 -4.15 40.58
N ASN A 118 -13.12 -3.19 41.50
CA ASN A 118 -12.62 -3.29 42.89
C ASN A 118 -11.16 -3.76 42.98
N ASN A 119 -10.29 -3.24 42.10
CA ASN A 119 -8.88 -3.63 41.95
C ASN A 119 -8.67 -5.10 41.48
N GLN A 120 -9.71 -5.81 41.13
CA GLN A 120 -9.59 -7.12 40.51
C GLN A 120 -9.54 -6.96 38.98
N ASN A 121 -8.50 -7.44 38.35
CA ASN A 121 -8.38 -7.38 36.90
C ASN A 121 -9.57 -8.05 36.20
N VAL A 122 -10.06 -7.37 35.18
CA VAL A 122 -11.05 -7.97 34.26
C VAL A 122 -10.29 -8.53 33.06
N PRO A 123 -10.12 -9.85 32.98
CA PRO A 123 -9.40 -10.46 31.88
C PRO A 123 -10.19 -10.35 30.58
N GLU A 124 -9.50 -10.57 29.46
CA GLU A 124 -10.09 -10.76 28.12
C GLU A 124 -10.79 -9.55 27.48
N ARG A 125 -10.63 -8.33 28.03
CA ARG A 125 -11.20 -7.12 27.38
C ARG A 125 -10.41 -6.69 26.14
N ILE A 126 -9.14 -7.04 26.05
CA ILE A 126 -8.31 -6.91 24.85
C ILE A 126 -7.75 -8.28 24.54
N LYS A 127 -8.20 -8.88 23.46
CA LYS A 127 -7.68 -10.17 22.98
C LYS A 127 -6.45 -10.00 22.09
N LYS A 128 -6.51 -9.05 21.16
CA LYS A 128 -5.43 -8.83 20.21
C LYS A 128 -5.43 -7.40 19.70
N VAL A 129 -4.27 -6.85 19.53
CA VAL A 129 -3.99 -5.64 18.73
C VAL A 129 -2.83 -5.99 17.82
N ASP A 130 -3.05 -5.90 16.52
CA ASP A 130 -2.04 -6.21 15.53
C ASP A 130 -1.97 -5.06 14.51
N VAL A 131 -0.88 -4.36 14.54
CA VAL A 131 -0.59 -3.23 13.64
C VAL A 131 0.55 -3.57 12.67
N SER A 132 0.96 -4.84 12.60
CA SER A 132 2.12 -5.26 11.80
C SER A 132 1.94 -5.05 10.30
N LYS A 133 0.69 -5.01 9.84
CA LYS A 133 0.33 -4.77 8.43
C LYS A 133 -0.07 -3.32 8.16
N LEU A 134 -0.17 -2.49 9.18
CA LEU A 134 -0.55 -1.10 9.02
C LEU A 134 0.44 -0.36 8.12
N ASN A 135 -0.08 0.45 7.20
CA ASN A 135 0.71 1.18 6.20
C ASN A 135 1.59 0.27 5.31
N THR A 136 1.13 -0.95 5.07
CA THR A 136 1.69 -1.86 4.05
C THR A 136 0.62 -2.21 3.02
N LEU A 137 1.02 -2.83 1.92
CA LEU A 137 0.07 -3.34 0.93
C LEU A 137 -0.42 -4.74 1.34
N ASP A 138 -1.70 -5.00 1.14
CA ASP A 138 -2.27 -6.35 1.27
C ASP A 138 -1.91 -7.23 0.06
N GLU A 139 -2.40 -8.46 0.03
CA GLU A 139 -2.18 -9.43 -1.04
C GLU A 139 -2.76 -9.00 -2.41
N ASN A 140 -3.64 -8.00 -2.41
CA ASN A 140 -4.24 -7.42 -3.61
C ASN A 140 -3.58 -6.09 -4.01
N GLY A 141 -2.47 -5.72 -3.35
CA GLY A 141 -1.77 -4.46 -3.60
C GLY A 141 -2.50 -3.22 -3.06
N LYS A 142 -3.50 -3.40 -2.18
CA LYS A 142 -4.24 -2.30 -1.56
C LYS A 142 -3.62 -1.90 -0.23
N LEU A 143 -3.56 -0.60 0.02
CA LEU A 143 -3.05 -0.04 1.27
C LEU A 143 -3.92 -0.43 2.48
N VAL A 144 -3.29 -0.96 3.52
CA VAL A 144 -3.91 -1.24 4.82
C VAL A 144 -3.82 0.00 5.70
N THR A 145 -4.95 0.67 5.91
CA THR A 145 -5.05 1.96 6.63
C THR A 145 -5.48 1.83 8.08
N THR A 146 -5.83 0.65 8.56
CA THR A 146 -6.22 0.42 9.96
C THR A 146 -5.65 -0.88 10.48
N GLY A 147 -5.25 -0.88 11.76
CA GLY A 147 -4.81 -2.08 12.45
C GLY A 147 -5.96 -3.06 12.74
N ASP A 148 -5.60 -4.28 13.09
CA ASP A 148 -6.56 -5.32 13.49
C ASP A 148 -6.75 -5.33 15.01
N TYR A 149 -7.99 -5.04 15.46
CA TYR A 149 -8.34 -4.90 16.87
C TYR A 149 -9.42 -5.88 17.28
N THR A 150 -9.06 -6.89 18.05
CA THR A 150 -10.02 -7.81 18.66
C THR A 150 -10.34 -7.37 20.08
N LEU A 151 -11.50 -6.76 20.27
CA LEU A 151 -11.96 -6.19 21.54
C LEU A 151 -13.20 -6.90 22.06
N ASN A 152 -13.22 -7.19 23.37
CA ASN A 152 -14.42 -7.67 24.04
C ASN A 152 -15.21 -6.49 24.62
N LYS A 153 -16.42 -6.25 24.12
CA LYS A 153 -17.35 -5.20 24.57
C LYS A 153 -18.57 -5.73 25.32
N VAL A 154 -18.59 -7.03 25.62
CA VAL A 154 -19.66 -7.61 26.47
C VAL A 154 -19.72 -6.87 27.80
N PRO A 155 -20.92 -6.48 28.29
CA PRO A 155 -21.06 -5.78 29.57
C PRO A 155 -20.42 -6.51 30.75
N VAL A 156 -19.83 -5.76 31.66
CA VAL A 156 -19.31 -6.27 32.93
C VAL A 156 -20.37 -6.05 34.00
N ALA A 157 -20.74 -7.10 34.71
CA ALA A 157 -21.70 -7.01 35.81
C ALA A 157 -21.06 -6.33 37.03
N VAL A 158 -21.69 -5.31 37.57
CA VAL A 158 -21.26 -4.56 38.75
C VAL A 158 -22.45 -4.27 39.68
N LYS A 159 -22.15 -3.95 40.93
CA LYS A 159 -23.13 -3.59 41.95
C LYS A 159 -22.95 -2.14 42.37
N LYS A 160 -23.95 -1.57 43.02
CA LYS A 160 -23.84 -0.24 43.64
C LYS A 160 -22.68 -0.24 44.65
N GLY A 161 -21.78 0.72 44.49
CA GLY A 161 -20.60 0.88 45.31
C GLY A 161 -19.33 0.23 44.75
N ASP A 162 -19.43 -0.55 43.69
CA ASP A 162 -18.24 -1.08 43.00
C ASP A 162 -17.45 0.05 42.32
N ILE A 163 -16.14 -0.07 42.37
CA ILE A 163 -15.20 0.85 41.71
C ILE A 163 -14.78 0.22 40.37
N VAL A 164 -15.01 0.92 39.28
CA VAL A 164 -14.65 0.45 37.93
C VAL A 164 -13.49 1.30 37.41
N THR A 165 -12.42 0.64 37.02
CA THR A 165 -11.26 1.28 36.42
C THR A 165 -11.30 1.13 34.90
N TYR A 166 -11.25 2.27 34.23
CA TYR A 166 -11.13 2.37 32.77
C TYR A 166 -9.72 2.72 32.35
N THR A 167 -9.35 2.30 31.15
CA THR A 167 -8.12 2.73 30.48
C THR A 167 -8.45 3.23 29.09
N PHE A 168 -7.83 4.33 28.72
CA PHE A 168 -7.77 4.83 27.35
C PHE A 168 -6.42 4.47 26.77
N ARG A 169 -6.42 4.00 25.52
CA ARG A 169 -5.20 3.83 24.75
C ARG A 169 -5.40 4.46 23.39
N ILE A 170 -4.40 5.21 22.95
CA ILE A 170 -4.39 5.89 21.66
C ILE A 170 -3.32 5.23 20.81
N TYR A 171 -3.68 4.92 19.58
CA TYR A 171 -2.79 4.44 18.55
C TYR A 171 -2.74 5.51 17.45
N ASN A 172 -1.56 5.78 16.92
CA ASN A 172 -1.42 6.51 15.68
C ASN A 172 -1.42 5.49 14.55
N GLU A 173 -2.45 5.48 13.71
CA GLU A 173 -2.58 4.64 12.52
C GLU A 173 -2.11 5.36 11.26
N GLY A 174 -1.86 6.68 11.35
CA GLY A 174 -1.32 7.47 10.25
C GLY A 174 0.19 7.30 10.05
N THR A 175 0.69 7.94 9.00
CA THR A 175 2.11 7.97 8.65
C THR A 175 2.84 9.19 9.20
N ILE A 176 2.08 10.20 9.68
CA ILE A 176 2.61 11.43 10.28
C ILE A 176 2.57 11.31 11.81
N ASP A 177 3.63 11.71 12.46
CA ASP A 177 3.71 11.75 13.92
C ASP A 177 2.71 12.74 14.52
N GLY A 178 2.13 12.36 15.65
CA GLY A 178 1.22 13.23 16.37
C GLY A 178 0.67 12.61 17.65
N TYR A 179 -0.12 13.39 18.39
CA TYR A 179 -0.70 13.00 19.65
C TYR A 179 -2.09 13.62 19.87
N ALA A 180 -2.91 13.02 20.72
CA ALA A 180 -4.15 13.62 21.17
C ALA A 180 -3.84 14.72 22.22
N SER A 181 -4.23 15.95 21.94
CA SER A 181 -4.06 17.08 22.86
C SER A 181 -5.10 17.08 23.99
N GLU A 182 -6.26 16.46 23.75
CA GLU A 182 -7.36 16.38 24.72
C GLU A 182 -8.13 15.07 24.56
N ILE A 183 -8.58 14.50 25.68
CA ILE A 183 -9.53 13.38 25.70
C ILE A 183 -10.68 13.80 26.62
N THR A 184 -11.89 13.83 26.07
CA THR A 184 -13.11 14.13 26.83
C THR A 184 -13.80 12.82 27.21
N GLU A 185 -14.17 12.70 28.48
CA GLU A 185 -14.93 11.57 29.02
C GLU A 185 -16.34 12.03 29.41
N ASP A 186 -17.36 11.42 28.84
CA ASP A 186 -18.76 11.61 29.25
C ASP A 186 -19.12 10.52 30.28
N ILE A 187 -19.29 10.94 31.53
CA ILE A 187 -19.63 10.05 32.64
C ILE A 187 -21.15 10.04 32.81
N PRO A 188 -21.84 8.91 32.51
CA PRO A 188 -23.27 8.81 32.58
C PRO A 188 -23.80 8.94 34.03
N SER A 189 -25.06 9.33 34.17
CA SER A 189 -25.71 9.30 35.48
C SER A 189 -25.64 7.89 36.09
N GLY A 190 -25.28 7.83 37.37
CA GLY A 190 -25.02 6.55 38.05
C GLY A 190 -23.55 6.15 38.19
N LEU A 191 -22.65 6.85 37.51
CA LEU A 191 -21.22 6.79 37.77
C LEU A 191 -20.75 8.12 38.36
N GLN A 192 -19.69 8.06 39.15
CA GLN A 192 -19.03 9.23 39.72
C GLN A 192 -17.52 9.07 39.49
N PHE A 193 -16.88 10.14 39.01
CA PHE A 193 -15.43 10.18 38.91
C PHE A 193 -14.80 10.19 40.30
N LEU A 194 -13.79 9.35 40.46
CA LEU A 194 -12.96 9.29 41.67
C LEU A 194 -11.57 9.83 41.37
N TRP A 195 -11.08 10.69 42.23
CA TRP A 195 -9.72 11.26 42.11
C TRP A 195 -8.66 10.29 42.63
#